data_8ccac166e9794a819e669748fff294d2
#
_entry.id   8ccac166e9794a819e669748fff294d2
#
_cell.length_a   1.000
_cell.length_b   1.000
_cell.length_c   1.000
_cell.angle_alpha   90.00
_cell.angle_beta   90.00
_cell.angle_gamma   90.00
#
_symmetry.space_group_name_H-M   'P 1'
#
loop_
_entity.id
_entity.type
_entity.pdbx_description
1 polymer ?
#
loop_
_entity_poly.entity_id
_entity_poly.type
_entity_poly.pdbx_seq_one_letter_code
_entity_poly.pdbx_strand_id
1 'polypeptide(L)'
;DSFVKNKFVYITPYLDEVDRLKEICDNNEVKVWIPTTKNLKGSKLESIKQALQNNASVIATHELFSRLDKECLEYLNNHNYTLYLDEVHEVVKVYEDMSSCDFKLLLNDKVIKIDEITGRVNWIKEDLYIGRFNDFKILCELGVIYSLGNSIIIWTFPIEIFNSFNEIFIMTYLFEAQLQASYYKMYSIKYKYSSIFGAKGKYVLTSFNKTQYI
;
A
#
# COMPACT_ATOMS: atom_id res chain seq x y z
N ASP A 1 -10.27 -22.49 9.33
CA ASP A 1 -11.56 -22.03 9.94
C ASP A 1 -11.54 -20.59 10.46
N SER A 2 -10.39 -19.90 10.52
CA SER A 2 -10.31 -18.49 10.97
C SER A 2 -10.62 -17.47 9.85
N PHE A 3 -10.51 -17.84 8.59
CA PHE A 3 -10.80 -16.98 7.44
C PHE A 3 -12.27 -16.56 7.32
N VAL A 4 -13.19 -17.31 7.89
CA VAL A 4 -14.65 -17.07 7.73
C VAL A 4 -15.18 -15.98 8.67
N LYS A 5 -14.43 -15.55 9.69
CA LYS A 5 -14.92 -14.58 10.68
C LYS A 5 -14.39 -13.15 10.52
N ASN A 6 -13.25 -12.95 9.89
CA ASN A 6 -12.63 -11.62 9.77
C ASN A 6 -12.74 -11.11 8.34
N LYS A 7 -13.13 -9.84 8.21
CA LYS A 7 -13.11 -9.13 6.94
C LYS A 7 -11.66 -8.97 6.48
N PHE A 8 -11.45 -9.11 5.19
CA PHE A 8 -10.11 -8.98 4.63
C PHE A 8 -10.09 -8.17 3.34
N VAL A 9 -8.92 -7.62 3.05
CA VAL A 9 -8.54 -7.10 1.74
C VAL A 9 -7.38 -7.96 1.26
N TYR A 10 -7.57 -8.63 0.12
CA TYR A 10 -6.52 -9.41 -0.53
C TYR A 10 -6.03 -8.67 -1.76
N ILE A 11 -4.74 -8.42 -1.83
CA ILE A 11 -4.11 -7.65 -2.89
C ILE A 11 -3.11 -8.51 -3.62
N THR A 12 -3.25 -8.58 -4.95
CA THR A 12 -2.41 -9.36 -5.84
C THR A 12 -1.92 -8.51 -7.03
N PRO A 13 -0.73 -8.79 -7.61
CA PRO A 13 -0.21 -8.01 -8.73
C PRO A 13 -0.99 -8.23 -10.03
N TYR A 14 -1.66 -9.38 -10.22
CA TYR A 14 -2.22 -9.81 -11.49
C TYR A 14 -3.74 -9.96 -11.47
N LEU A 15 -4.41 -9.55 -12.57
CA LEU A 15 -5.86 -9.70 -12.73
C LEU A 15 -6.30 -11.16 -12.81
N ASP A 16 -5.54 -12.03 -13.47
CA ASP A 16 -5.84 -13.47 -13.57
C ASP A 16 -5.86 -14.13 -12.19
N GLU A 17 -5.03 -13.65 -11.27
CA GLU A 17 -5.00 -14.12 -9.91
C GLU A 17 -6.24 -13.68 -9.11
N VAL A 18 -6.78 -12.50 -9.39
CA VAL A 18 -8.06 -12.03 -8.82
C VAL A 18 -9.19 -12.99 -9.19
N ASP A 19 -9.25 -13.41 -10.46
CA ASP A 19 -10.29 -14.32 -10.95
C ASP A 19 -10.13 -15.72 -10.33
N ARG A 20 -8.89 -16.23 -10.23
CA ARG A 20 -8.58 -17.52 -9.58
C ARG A 20 -8.97 -17.52 -8.11
N LEU A 21 -8.65 -16.46 -7.38
CA LEU A 21 -9.00 -16.31 -5.96
C LEU A 21 -10.50 -16.21 -5.76
N LYS A 22 -11.20 -15.52 -6.67
CA LYS A 22 -12.66 -15.49 -6.65
C LYS A 22 -13.27 -16.88 -6.75
N GLU A 23 -12.80 -17.69 -7.69
CA GLU A 23 -13.25 -19.06 -7.86
C GLU A 23 -13.00 -19.89 -6.59
N ILE A 24 -11.83 -19.75 -5.95
CA ILE A 24 -11.54 -20.42 -4.68
C ILE A 24 -12.50 -19.97 -3.58
N CYS A 25 -12.78 -18.67 -3.49
CA CYS A 25 -13.72 -18.14 -2.50
C CYS A 25 -15.13 -18.66 -2.74
N ASP A 26 -15.60 -18.64 -3.99
CA ASP A 26 -16.93 -19.16 -4.37
C ASP A 26 -17.07 -20.66 -4.02
N ASN A 27 -16.05 -21.47 -4.32
CA ASN A 27 -16.02 -22.91 -3.99
C ASN A 27 -16.01 -23.20 -2.49
N ASN A 28 -15.59 -22.25 -1.66
CA ASN A 28 -15.58 -22.36 -0.19
C ASN A 28 -16.69 -21.52 0.48
N GLU A 29 -17.66 -21.03 -0.27
CA GLU A 29 -18.80 -20.22 0.21
C GLU A 29 -18.36 -18.91 0.91
N VAL A 30 -17.18 -18.38 0.56
CA VAL A 30 -16.66 -17.10 1.07
C VAL A 30 -17.08 -15.98 0.15
N LYS A 31 -17.94 -15.08 0.65
CA LYS A 31 -18.39 -13.92 -0.12
C LYS A 31 -17.29 -12.87 -0.21
N VAL A 32 -16.91 -12.51 -1.42
CA VAL A 32 -15.91 -11.47 -1.71
C VAL A 32 -16.42 -10.48 -2.74
N TRP A 33 -15.95 -9.26 -2.66
CA TRP A 33 -16.23 -8.19 -3.61
C TRP A 33 -15.01 -7.97 -4.52
N ILE A 34 -15.24 -7.97 -5.83
CA ILE A 34 -14.24 -7.59 -6.82
C ILE A 34 -14.63 -6.24 -7.42
N PRO A 35 -13.76 -5.22 -7.25
CA PRO A 35 -14.04 -3.88 -7.76
C PRO A 35 -14.17 -3.87 -9.28
N THR A 36 -15.28 -3.33 -9.78
CA THR A 36 -15.60 -3.25 -11.21
C THR A 36 -16.17 -1.89 -11.56
N THR A 37 -16.04 -1.52 -12.84
CA THR A 37 -16.69 -0.33 -13.42
C THR A 37 -18.01 -0.64 -14.10
N LYS A 38 -18.39 -1.93 -14.26
CA LYS A 38 -19.48 -2.36 -15.14
C LYS A 38 -20.88 -1.90 -14.67
N ASN A 39 -21.09 -1.72 -13.37
CA ASN A 39 -22.42 -1.45 -12.80
C ASN A 39 -22.54 -0.08 -12.13
N LEU A 40 -21.52 0.77 -12.20
CA LEU A 40 -21.47 2.05 -11.53
C LEU A 40 -21.01 3.12 -12.51
N LYS A 41 -21.69 4.27 -12.51
CA LYS A 41 -21.18 5.48 -13.20
C LYS A 41 -19.90 6.01 -12.53
N GLY A 42 -19.13 5.14 -11.84
CA GLY A 42 -17.98 5.46 -11.01
C GLY A 42 -16.73 4.67 -11.40
N SER A 43 -15.66 4.99 -10.70
CA SER A 43 -14.36 4.32 -10.82
C SER A 43 -14.33 3.01 -10.03
N LYS A 44 -13.27 2.19 -10.23
CA LYS A 44 -13.01 1.01 -9.38
C LYS A 44 -12.82 1.41 -7.90
N LEU A 45 -12.36 2.62 -7.63
CA LEU A 45 -12.23 3.16 -6.27
C LEU A 45 -13.61 3.33 -5.60
N GLU A 46 -14.59 3.87 -6.31
CA GLU A 46 -15.97 3.94 -5.80
C GLU A 46 -16.56 2.55 -5.52
N SER A 47 -16.19 1.56 -6.33
CA SER A 47 -16.59 0.17 -6.08
C SER A 47 -15.96 -0.39 -4.79
N ILE A 48 -14.70 -0.06 -4.47
CA ILE A 48 -14.10 -0.42 -3.17
C ILE A 48 -14.81 0.27 -2.02
N LYS A 49 -15.09 1.57 -2.12
CA LYS A 49 -15.82 2.30 -1.06
C LYS A 49 -17.14 1.64 -0.74
N GLN A 50 -17.90 1.28 -1.77
CA GLN A 50 -19.17 0.56 -1.55
C GLN A 50 -18.97 -0.80 -0.88
N ALA A 51 -17.92 -1.56 -1.26
CA ALA A 51 -17.61 -2.82 -0.61
C ALA A 51 -17.30 -2.63 0.87
N LEU A 52 -16.46 -1.65 1.22
CA LEU A 52 -16.10 -1.34 2.60
C LEU A 52 -17.32 -0.86 3.40
N GLN A 53 -18.16 0.02 2.86
CA GLN A 53 -19.43 0.47 3.47
C GLN A 53 -20.36 -0.71 3.79
N ASN A 54 -20.38 -1.72 2.93
CA ASN A 54 -21.14 -2.96 3.14
C ASN A 54 -20.40 -3.98 3.99
N ASN A 55 -19.26 -3.63 4.56
CA ASN A 55 -18.41 -4.55 5.34
C ASN A 55 -18.02 -5.83 4.59
N ALA A 56 -17.85 -5.77 3.29
CA ALA A 56 -17.48 -6.90 2.47
C ALA A 56 -15.95 -7.13 2.47
N SER A 57 -15.53 -8.38 2.38
CA SER A 57 -14.14 -8.69 2.03
C SER A 57 -13.88 -8.37 0.56
N VAL A 58 -12.67 -7.91 0.24
CA VAL A 58 -12.31 -7.39 -1.08
C VAL A 58 -11.11 -8.15 -1.63
N ILE A 59 -11.14 -8.47 -2.94
CA ILE A 59 -9.96 -8.90 -3.69
C ILE A 59 -9.68 -7.85 -4.76
N ALA A 60 -8.46 -7.30 -4.80
CA ALA A 60 -8.10 -6.23 -5.72
C ALA A 60 -6.63 -6.33 -6.17
N THR A 61 -6.23 -5.45 -7.10
CA THR A 61 -4.86 -5.37 -7.59
C THR A 61 -4.02 -4.36 -6.81
N HIS A 62 -2.68 -4.50 -6.88
CA HIS A 62 -1.72 -3.54 -6.34
C HIS A 62 -1.96 -2.11 -6.86
N GLU A 63 -2.31 -1.95 -8.13
CA GLU A 63 -2.61 -0.63 -8.70
C GLU A 63 -3.79 0.05 -8.01
N LEU A 64 -4.86 -0.72 -7.74
CA LEU A 64 -6.04 -0.18 -7.09
C LEU A 64 -5.80 0.08 -5.59
N PHE A 65 -4.98 -0.75 -4.94
CA PHE A 65 -4.55 -0.56 -3.56
C PHE A 65 -3.79 0.77 -3.38
N SER A 66 -2.95 1.13 -4.35
CA SER A 66 -2.21 2.41 -4.33
C SER A 66 -3.10 3.66 -4.44
N ARG A 67 -4.37 3.48 -4.79
CA ARG A 67 -5.34 4.58 -4.99
C ARG A 67 -6.33 4.75 -3.85
N LEU A 68 -6.17 3.98 -2.76
CA LEU A 68 -7.04 4.13 -1.59
C LEU A 68 -6.95 5.56 -1.03
N ASP A 69 -8.10 6.17 -0.82
CA ASP A 69 -8.20 7.53 -0.31
C ASP A 69 -8.59 7.56 1.18
N LYS A 70 -8.67 8.76 1.74
CA LYS A 70 -8.97 8.97 3.16
C LYS A 70 -10.27 8.30 3.61
N GLU A 71 -11.30 8.31 2.78
CA GLU A 71 -12.58 7.68 3.10
C GLU A 71 -12.43 6.16 3.24
N CYS A 72 -11.68 5.51 2.32
CA CYS A 72 -11.34 4.10 2.45
C CYS A 72 -10.59 3.81 3.75
N LEU A 73 -9.59 4.64 4.10
CA LEU A 73 -8.81 4.47 5.32
C LEU A 73 -9.65 4.59 6.59
N GLU A 74 -10.60 5.51 6.64
CA GLU A 74 -11.54 5.66 7.75
C GLU A 74 -12.38 4.40 7.95
N TYR A 75 -12.89 3.80 6.87
CA TYR A 75 -13.63 2.54 6.95
C TYR A 75 -12.75 1.39 7.43
N LEU A 76 -11.53 1.24 6.89
CA LEU A 76 -10.61 0.20 7.28
C LEU A 76 -10.24 0.29 8.77
N ASN A 77 -9.91 1.49 9.25
CA ASN A 77 -9.57 1.75 10.66
C ASN A 77 -10.71 1.37 11.62
N ASN A 78 -11.96 1.60 11.21
CA ASN A 78 -13.12 1.40 12.08
C ASN A 78 -13.65 -0.04 12.09
N HIS A 79 -13.17 -0.92 11.20
CA HIS A 79 -13.82 -2.22 10.97
C HIS A 79 -12.90 -3.44 11.07
N ASN A 80 -11.68 -3.31 11.59
CA ASN A 80 -10.74 -4.39 11.86
C ASN A 80 -10.48 -5.32 10.66
N TYR A 81 -10.15 -4.73 9.51
CA TYR A 81 -9.76 -5.50 8.33
C TYR A 81 -8.36 -6.09 8.46
N THR A 82 -8.20 -7.30 7.92
CA THR A 82 -6.88 -7.93 7.72
C THR A 82 -6.44 -7.72 6.27
N LEU A 83 -5.20 -7.30 6.06
CA LEU A 83 -4.58 -7.18 4.73
C LEU A 83 -3.78 -8.45 4.41
N TYR A 84 -4.02 -9.01 3.24
CA TYR A 84 -3.19 -10.04 2.63
C TYR A 84 -2.55 -9.46 1.37
N LEU A 85 -1.23 -9.39 1.34
CA LEU A 85 -0.45 -9.00 0.16
C LEU A 85 0.16 -10.24 -0.46
N ASP A 86 -0.21 -10.51 -1.70
CA ASP A 86 0.45 -11.48 -2.56
C ASP A 86 1.61 -10.77 -3.25
N GLU A 87 2.80 -11.07 -2.82
CA GLU A 87 4.04 -10.37 -3.08
C GLU A 87 4.16 -8.99 -2.37
N VAL A 88 5.38 -8.45 -2.36
CA VAL A 88 5.67 -7.13 -1.83
C VAL A 88 5.03 -6.03 -2.68
N HIS A 89 4.64 -4.94 -2.03
CA HIS A 89 4.13 -3.75 -2.71
C HIS A 89 5.27 -2.81 -3.12
N GLU A 90 5.09 -2.06 -4.23
CA GLU A 90 6.02 -0.99 -4.60
C GLU A 90 5.85 0.19 -3.63
N VAL A 91 6.68 0.22 -2.61
CA VAL A 91 6.60 1.23 -1.54
C VAL A 91 7.57 2.39 -1.71
N VAL A 92 8.51 2.29 -2.65
CA VAL A 92 9.53 3.31 -2.94
C VAL A 92 9.80 3.32 -4.43
N LYS A 93 9.73 4.49 -5.06
CA LYS A 93 10.12 4.69 -6.46
C LYS A 93 10.72 6.07 -6.70
N VAL A 94 11.49 6.20 -7.77
CA VAL A 94 11.94 7.51 -8.25
C VAL A 94 10.71 8.29 -8.74
N TYR A 95 10.61 9.54 -8.32
CA TYR A 95 9.55 10.45 -8.78
C TYR A 95 10.03 11.16 -10.05
N GLU A 96 9.50 10.75 -11.20
CA GLU A 96 9.95 11.19 -12.51
C GLU A 96 9.17 12.41 -13.05
N ASP A 97 8.03 12.76 -12.44
CA ASP A 97 7.17 13.85 -12.90
C ASP A 97 7.72 15.26 -12.59
N MET A 98 8.92 15.34 -11.99
CA MET A 98 9.62 16.57 -11.65
C MET A 98 11.02 16.55 -12.25
N SER A 99 11.34 17.52 -13.09
CA SER A 99 12.70 17.68 -13.58
C SER A 99 13.66 18.18 -12.48
N SER A 100 14.93 17.82 -12.56
CA SER A 100 15.93 18.30 -11.61
C SER A 100 16.12 19.84 -11.66
N CYS A 101 15.83 20.46 -12.80
CA CYS A 101 15.85 21.92 -12.94
C CYS A 101 14.70 22.58 -12.19
N ASP A 102 13.48 22.05 -12.35
CA ASP A 102 12.30 22.55 -11.65
C ASP A 102 12.44 22.36 -10.13
N PHE A 103 12.97 21.22 -9.69
CA PHE A 103 13.20 20.96 -8.27
C PHE A 103 14.18 21.96 -7.66
N LYS A 104 15.30 22.22 -8.34
CA LYS A 104 16.28 23.23 -7.92
C LYS A 104 15.70 24.64 -7.91
N LEU A 105 14.84 24.97 -8.87
CA LEU A 105 14.13 26.25 -8.90
C LEU A 105 13.26 26.42 -7.64
N LEU A 106 12.45 25.41 -7.31
CA LEU A 106 11.60 25.44 -6.12
C LEU A 106 12.40 25.57 -4.81
N LEU A 107 13.58 24.94 -4.75
CA LEU A 107 14.50 25.08 -3.60
C LEU A 107 15.07 26.49 -3.50
N ASN A 108 15.59 27.05 -4.61
CA ASN A 108 16.21 28.36 -4.64
C ASN A 108 15.21 29.47 -4.30
N ASP A 109 13.98 29.34 -4.79
CA ASP A 109 12.88 30.29 -4.55
C ASP A 109 12.21 30.07 -3.18
N LYS A 110 12.75 29.16 -2.37
CA LYS A 110 12.24 28.83 -1.03
C LYS A 110 10.75 28.45 -1.02
N VAL A 111 10.30 27.78 -2.08
CA VAL A 111 8.95 27.22 -2.17
C VAL A 111 8.87 25.89 -1.42
N ILE A 112 9.97 25.12 -1.49
CA ILE A 112 10.15 23.87 -0.77
C ILE A 112 11.40 23.92 0.12
N LYS A 113 11.41 23.09 1.15
CA LYS A 113 12.55 22.87 2.04
C LYS A 113 12.78 21.37 2.21
N ILE A 114 14.03 20.94 2.18
CA ILE A 114 14.43 19.58 2.51
C ILE A 114 14.80 19.55 4.01
N ASP A 115 14.23 18.61 4.72
CA ASP A 115 14.64 18.31 6.09
C ASP A 115 16.01 17.61 6.06
N GLU A 116 17.00 18.18 6.74
CA GLU A 116 18.39 17.73 6.67
C GLU A 116 18.62 16.35 7.30
N ILE A 117 17.76 15.95 8.23
CA ILE A 117 17.87 14.67 8.95
C ILE A 117 17.20 13.54 8.17
N THR A 118 15.99 13.79 7.71
CA THR A 118 15.15 12.75 7.09
C THR A 118 15.21 12.75 5.57
N GLY A 119 15.65 13.85 4.94
CA GLY A 119 15.56 14.06 3.50
C GLY A 119 14.16 14.39 3.00
N ARG A 120 13.16 14.51 3.90
CA ARG A 120 11.77 14.80 3.53
C ARG A 120 11.66 16.17 2.90
N VAL A 121 10.92 16.26 1.80
CA VAL A 121 10.64 17.51 1.11
C VAL A 121 9.32 18.07 1.64
N ASN A 122 9.38 19.29 2.16
CA ASN A 122 8.23 20.00 2.70
C ASN A 122 7.91 21.20 1.80
N TRP A 123 6.63 21.38 1.45
CA TRP A 123 6.15 22.60 0.83
C TRP A 123 5.97 23.65 1.92
N ILE A 124 6.64 24.79 1.80
CA ILE A 124 6.67 25.82 2.85
C ILE A 124 5.98 27.13 2.47
N LYS A 125 5.62 27.30 1.20
CA LYS A 125 4.94 28.51 0.76
C LYS A 125 3.43 28.39 1.04
N GLU A 126 2.89 29.28 1.85
CA GLU A 126 1.51 29.24 2.36
C GLU A 126 0.44 29.67 1.33
N ASP A 127 0.83 30.23 0.19
CA ASP A 127 -0.10 30.72 -0.82
C ASP A 127 -0.96 29.58 -1.42
N LEU A 128 -2.18 29.90 -1.78
CA LEU A 128 -3.06 29.08 -2.62
C LEU A 128 -2.39 28.88 -3.99
N TYR A 129 -1.39 28.00 -4.02
CA TYR A 129 -0.70 27.68 -5.27
C TYR A 129 -1.59 26.79 -6.12
N ILE A 130 -2.04 27.29 -7.26
CA ILE A 130 -2.73 26.56 -8.31
C ILE A 130 -1.87 26.67 -9.56
N GLY A 131 -1.16 25.62 -9.92
CA GLY A 131 -0.27 25.66 -11.06
C GLY A 131 0.37 24.31 -11.38
N ARG A 132 1.41 24.33 -12.20
CA ARG A 132 2.12 23.18 -12.73
C ARG A 132 2.57 22.18 -11.65
N PHE A 133 2.90 22.63 -10.45
CA PHE A 133 3.43 21.79 -9.37
C PHE A 133 2.40 21.44 -8.30
N ASN A 134 1.11 21.57 -8.61
CA ASN A 134 0.05 21.32 -7.63
C ASN A 134 0.06 19.87 -7.11
N ASP A 135 0.26 18.89 -8.00
CA ASP A 135 0.31 17.48 -7.61
C ASP A 135 1.54 17.20 -6.73
N PHE A 136 2.69 17.80 -7.08
CA PHE A 136 3.90 17.71 -6.26
C PHE A 136 3.71 18.36 -4.88
N LYS A 137 3.03 19.51 -4.80
CA LYS A 137 2.66 20.16 -3.54
C LYS A 137 1.85 19.23 -2.65
N ILE A 138 0.79 18.62 -3.20
CA ILE A 138 -0.05 17.66 -2.48
C ILE A 138 0.79 16.50 -1.93
N LEU A 139 1.70 15.94 -2.71
CA LEU A 139 2.57 14.85 -2.28
C LEU A 139 3.55 15.29 -1.18
N CYS A 140 4.07 16.52 -1.24
CA CYS A 140 4.89 17.10 -0.17
C CYS A 140 4.07 17.27 1.13
N GLU A 141 2.84 17.77 1.04
CA GLU A 141 1.93 17.93 2.17
C GLU A 141 1.53 16.59 2.79
N LEU A 142 1.37 15.54 1.98
CA LEU A 142 1.19 14.16 2.44
C LEU A 142 2.46 13.56 3.07
N GLY A 143 3.63 14.20 2.88
CA GLY A 143 4.89 13.76 3.46
C GLY A 143 5.49 12.52 2.82
N VAL A 144 5.14 12.24 1.57
CA VAL A 144 5.58 11.05 0.83
C VAL A 144 6.72 11.33 -0.16
N ILE A 145 7.25 12.56 -0.19
CA ILE A 145 8.36 12.97 -1.05
C ILE A 145 9.64 13.15 -0.23
N TYR A 146 10.71 12.56 -0.72
CA TYR A 146 12.05 12.63 -0.14
C TYR A 146 13.07 13.00 -1.22
N SER A 147 14.17 13.63 -0.82
CA SER A 147 15.29 13.95 -1.69
C SER A 147 16.56 13.25 -1.23
N LEU A 148 17.25 12.62 -2.16
CA LEU A 148 18.60 12.09 -1.96
C LEU A 148 19.61 12.99 -2.66
N GLY A 149 20.48 13.65 -1.86
CA GLY A 149 21.57 14.47 -2.37
C GLY A 149 21.14 15.63 -3.25
N ASN A 150 19.98 16.23 -3.02
CA ASN A 150 19.39 17.36 -3.75
C ASN A 150 19.20 17.12 -5.28
N SER A 151 19.20 15.89 -5.72
CA SER A 151 19.15 15.56 -7.15
C SER A 151 18.14 14.47 -7.48
N ILE A 152 17.97 13.50 -6.62
CA ILE A 152 17.05 12.37 -6.83
C ILE A 152 15.84 12.57 -5.93
N ILE A 153 14.67 12.63 -6.54
CA ILE A 153 13.40 12.75 -5.83
C ILE A 153 12.81 11.34 -5.72
N ILE A 154 12.42 10.98 -4.51
CA ILE A 154 11.82 9.68 -4.21
C ILE A 154 10.40 9.90 -3.71
N TRP A 155 9.48 9.13 -4.27
CA TRP A 155 8.15 8.96 -3.72
C TRP A 155 8.12 7.69 -2.85
N THR A 156 7.45 7.78 -1.71
CA THR A 156 7.17 6.63 -0.84
C THR A 156 5.67 6.38 -0.76
N PHE A 157 5.28 5.13 -0.64
CA PHE A 157 3.88 4.77 -0.41
C PHE A 157 3.38 5.36 0.93
N PRO A 158 2.14 5.86 1.02
CA PRO A 158 1.61 6.40 2.27
C PRO A 158 1.51 5.31 3.35
N ILE A 159 2.22 5.49 4.46
CA ILE A 159 2.23 4.52 5.56
C ILE A 159 0.87 4.36 6.23
N GLU A 160 0.04 5.38 6.16
CA GLU A 160 -1.31 5.42 6.71
C GLU A 160 -2.18 4.30 6.14
N ILE A 161 -1.94 3.90 4.87
CA ILE A 161 -2.67 2.79 4.25
C ILE A 161 -2.36 1.48 4.99
N PHE A 162 -1.10 1.19 5.27
CA PHE A 162 -0.75 0.00 6.05
C PHE A 162 -1.28 0.09 7.49
N ASN A 163 -1.16 1.26 8.13
CA ASN A 163 -1.62 1.47 9.49
C ASN A 163 -3.14 1.36 9.66
N SER A 164 -3.92 1.44 8.57
CA SER A 164 -5.37 1.30 8.62
C SER A 164 -5.86 -0.14 8.76
N PHE A 165 -4.97 -1.12 8.68
CA PHE A 165 -5.31 -2.53 8.88
C PHE A 165 -4.94 -3.01 10.27
N ASN A 166 -5.80 -3.88 10.83
CA ASN A 166 -5.56 -4.48 12.14
C ASN A 166 -4.40 -5.48 12.12
N GLU A 167 -4.25 -6.20 11.03
CA GLU A 167 -3.22 -7.22 10.83
C GLU A 167 -2.83 -7.29 9.35
N ILE A 168 -1.53 -7.53 9.07
CA ILE A 168 -1.01 -7.57 7.70
C ILE A 168 -0.20 -8.85 7.52
N PHE A 169 -0.52 -9.61 6.49
CA PHE A 169 0.25 -10.76 6.02
C PHE A 169 0.83 -10.48 4.64
N ILE A 170 2.14 -10.62 4.50
CA ILE A 170 2.84 -10.49 3.22
C ILE A 170 3.38 -11.86 2.85
N MET A 171 2.91 -12.39 1.72
CA MET A 171 3.33 -13.68 1.20
C MET A 171 4.38 -13.44 0.14
N THR A 172 5.65 -13.52 0.52
CA THR A 172 6.76 -13.24 -0.39
C THR A 172 8.00 -14.06 -0.05
N TYR A 173 8.95 -14.06 -0.97
CA TYR A 173 10.24 -14.72 -0.80
C TYR A 173 11.32 -13.68 -0.47
N LEU A 174 12.23 -14.02 0.47
CA LEU A 174 13.37 -13.17 0.88
C LEU A 174 12.97 -11.71 1.20
N PHE A 175 11.96 -11.51 2.04
CA PHE A 175 11.45 -10.18 2.40
C PHE A 175 12.55 -9.19 2.85
N GLU A 176 13.58 -9.64 3.57
CA GLU A 176 14.67 -8.77 4.02
C GLU A 176 15.50 -8.15 2.89
N ALA A 177 15.51 -8.77 1.71
CA ALA A 177 16.16 -8.23 0.52
C ALA A 177 15.27 -7.28 -0.28
N GLN A 178 14.00 -7.13 0.09
CA GLN A 178 13.04 -6.30 -0.62
C GLN A 178 13.05 -4.85 -0.10
N LEU A 179 12.74 -3.89 -0.98
CA LEU A 179 12.62 -2.48 -0.60
C LEU A 179 11.59 -2.24 0.51
N GLN A 180 10.53 -3.05 0.55
CA GLN A 180 9.50 -2.95 1.58
C GLN A 180 10.04 -3.24 2.98
N ALA A 181 11.05 -4.09 3.14
CA ALA A 181 11.71 -4.30 4.44
C ALA A 181 12.45 -3.04 4.92
N SER A 182 13.14 -2.35 4.01
CA SER A 182 13.80 -1.06 4.31
C SER A 182 12.79 0.04 4.62
N TYR A 183 11.70 0.09 3.88
CA TYR A 183 10.57 0.98 4.14
C TYR A 183 9.95 0.73 5.52
N TYR A 184 9.74 -0.53 5.91
CA TYR A 184 9.23 -0.88 7.25
C TYR A 184 10.20 -0.45 8.37
N LYS A 185 11.51 -0.58 8.14
CA LYS A 185 12.53 -0.07 9.08
C LYS A 185 12.46 1.46 9.23
N MET A 186 12.28 2.18 8.12
CA MET A 186 12.16 3.64 8.11
C MET A 186 10.98 4.13 8.95
N TYR A 187 9.85 3.43 8.89
CA TYR A 187 8.64 3.75 9.66
C TYR A 187 8.54 3.00 11.00
N SER A 188 9.61 2.31 11.42
CA SER A 188 9.66 1.54 12.68
C SER A 188 8.57 0.47 12.80
N ILE A 189 8.09 -0.08 11.67
CA ILE A 189 7.11 -1.16 11.64
C ILE A 189 7.80 -2.46 12.04
N LYS A 190 7.27 -3.10 13.08
CA LYS A 190 7.75 -4.39 13.55
C LYS A 190 7.04 -5.51 12.80
N TYR A 191 7.78 -6.53 12.38
CA TYR A 191 7.24 -7.72 11.72
C TYR A 191 7.91 -8.99 12.25
N LYS A 192 7.26 -10.11 12.02
CA LYS A 192 7.76 -11.45 12.35
C LYS A 192 7.65 -12.34 11.11
N TYR A 193 8.51 -13.32 11.03
CA TYR A 193 8.43 -14.35 9.99
C TYR A 193 7.57 -15.51 10.45
N SER A 194 6.81 -16.05 9.52
CA SER A 194 6.07 -17.28 9.70
C SER A 194 6.29 -18.18 8.50
N SER A 195 6.22 -19.48 8.71
CA SER A 195 6.30 -20.50 7.66
C SER A 195 4.97 -21.21 7.55
N ILE A 196 4.63 -21.63 6.34
CA ILE A 196 3.49 -22.53 6.11
C ILE A 196 4.02 -23.96 6.10
N PHE A 197 3.52 -24.78 7.01
CA PHE A 197 3.84 -26.20 7.06
C PHE A 197 2.58 -27.03 6.80
N GLY A 198 2.69 -28.05 5.95
CA GLY A 198 1.58 -28.96 5.69
C GLY A 198 1.63 -29.59 4.30
N ALA A 199 0.70 -30.50 4.06
CA ALA A 199 0.53 -31.19 2.78
C ALA A 199 -0.94 -31.55 2.54
N LYS A 200 -1.31 -31.81 1.29
CA LYS A 200 -2.63 -32.32 0.88
C LYS A 200 -3.82 -31.47 1.39
N GLY A 201 -3.70 -30.14 1.31
CA GLY A 201 -4.77 -29.21 1.70
C GLY A 201 -4.90 -28.96 3.21
N LYS A 202 -4.01 -29.53 4.03
CA LYS A 202 -3.92 -29.24 5.47
C LYS A 202 -2.67 -28.45 5.74
N TYR A 203 -2.82 -27.12 5.87
CA TYR A 203 -1.71 -26.19 6.10
C TYR A 203 -1.86 -25.49 7.45
N VAL A 204 -0.74 -25.29 8.13
CA VAL A 204 -0.68 -24.60 9.42
C VAL A 204 0.39 -23.54 9.35
N LEU A 205 0.08 -22.35 9.86
CA LEU A 205 1.05 -21.29 10.03
C LEU A 205 1.91 -21.59 11.26
N THR A 206 3.22 -21.64 11.10
CA THR A 206 4.19 -21.91 12.17
C THR A 206 5.19 -20.76 12.28
N SER A 207 5.85 -20.65 13.44
CA SER A 207 6.97 -19.73 13.59
C SER A 207 8.11 -20.15 12.67
N PHE A 208 8.71 -19.17 11.98
CA PHE A 208 9.86 -19.41 11.12
C PHE A 208 11.11 -19.77 11.93
N ASN A 209 11.74 -20.90 11.60
CA ASN A 209 13.00 -21.29 12.21
C ASN A 209 14.13 -21.21 11.16
N LYS A 210 15.04 -20.22 11.30
CA LYS A 210 16.15 -19.98 10.38
C LYS A 210 17.07 -21.23 10.20
N THR A 211 17.15 -22.12 11.16
CA THR A 211 18.03 -23.29 11.13
C THR A 211 17.57 -24.41 10.20
N GLN A 212 16.37 -24.34 9.63
CA GLN A 212 15.87 -25.38 8.71
C GLN A 212 16.15 -25.11 7.22
N TYR A 213 16.82 -23.99 6.88
CA TYR A 213 17.00 -23.52 5.49
C TYR A 213 18.46 -23.16 5.14
N ILE A 214 19.43 -23.77 5.83
CA ILE A 214 20.85 -23.73 5.49
C ILE A 214 21.28 -25.08 4.93
#